data_760b477b67fb5268bb2f0dc6d5f0d91a
#
_entry.id   760b477b67fb5268bb2f0dc6d5f0d91a
#
_cell.length_a   1.000
_cell.length_b   1.000
_cell.length_c   1.000
_cell.angle_alpha   90.00
_cell.angle_beta   90.00
_cell.angle_gamma   90.00
#
_symmetry.space_group_name_H-M   'P 1'
#
loop_
_entity.id
_entity.type
_entity.pdbx_description
1 polymer ?
#
loop_
_entity_poly.entity_id
_entity_poly.type
_entity_poly.pdbx_seq_one_letter_code
_entity_poly.pdbx_strand_id
1 'polypeptide(L)'
;MTDWIYIQENPLEQLAQLHHFSMIKQSKAGEIVFNITVKEFATPPPGQRLRFFAEADKPLNQKTASFIPCGWGNNIFSALGDCVRLIRQFPYEDEK
;
A
#
# COMPACT_ATOMS: atom_id res chain seq x y z
N MET A 1 13.05 -12.83 -10.99
CA MET A 1 12.30 -13.44 -12.10
C MET A 1 10.81 -13.26 -11.87
N THR A 2 10.09 -13.12 -12.95
CA THR A 2 8.67 -12.84 -12.88
C THR A 2 7.85 -13.93 -13.60
N ASP A 3 8.33 -15.18 -13.49
CA ASP A 3 7.67 -16.29 -14.19
C ASP A 3 6.27 -16.54 -13.67
N TRP A 4 6.01 -16.16 -12.42
CA TRP A 4 4.71 -16.39 -11.81
C TRP A 4 3.59 -15.64 -12.53
N ILE A 5 3.89 -14.55 -13.24
CA ILE A 5 2.85 -13.78 -13.91
C ILE A 5 2.17 -14.58 -15.02
N TYR A 6 2.83 -15.59 -15.56
CA TYR A 6 2.27 -16.42 -16.63
C TYR A 6 1.24 -17.41 -16.12
N ILE A 7 1.08 -17.53 -14.81
CA ILE A 7 0.04 -18.42 -14.26
C ILE A 7 -1.34 -17.82 -14.43
N GLN A 8 -1.43 -16.50 -14.51
CA GLN A 8 -2.72 -15.86 -14.72
C GLN A 8 -3.17 -16.08 -16.15
N GLU A 9 -4.28 -16.79 -16.33
CA GLU A 9 -4.80 -17.12 -17.65
C GLU A 9 -6.04 -16.32 -18.02
N ASN A 10 -6.77 -15.85 -17.03
CA ASN A 10 -8.04 -15.15 -17.24
C ASN A 10 -7.87 -13.68 -16.88
N PRO A 11 -8.15 -12.74 -17.83
CA PRO A 11 -8.01 -11.32 -17.53
C PRO A 11 -8.97 -10.82 -16.45
N LEU A 12 -10.01 -11.60 -16.14
CA LEU A 12 -10.93 -11.22 -15.04
C LEU A 12 -10.38 -11.61 -13.67
N GLU A 13 -9.34 -12.41 -13.64
CA GLU A 13 -8.63 -12.72 -12.40
C GLU A 13 -7.50 -11.71 -12.21
N GLN A 14 -7.10 -11.52 -10.97
CA GLN A 14 -6.01 -10.60 -10.67
C GLN A 14 -5.00 -11.29 -9.78
N LEU A 15 -4.10 -12.02 -10.41
CA LEU A 15 -3.01 -12.66 -9.68
C LEU A 15 -1.99 -11.60 -9.26
N ALA A 16 -1.59 -11.63 -8.02
CA ALA A 16 -0.62 -10.67 -7.51
C ALA A 16 0.31 -11.36 -6.54
N GLN A 17 1.56 -10.91 -6.56
CA GLN A 17 2.53 -11.29 -5.54
C GLN A 17 2.45 -10.24 -4.43
N LEU A 18 2.46 -10.71 -3.18
CA LEU A 18 2.37 -9.81 -2.03
C LEU A 18 3.74 -9.59 -1.43
N HIS A 19 4.08 -8.34 -1.19
CA HIS A 19 5.31 -7.95 -0.49
C HIS A 19 4.89 -7.23 0.78
N HIS A 20 5.40 -7.71 1.93
CA HIS A 20 4.98 -7.19 3.22
C HIS A 20 6.08 -6.37 3.86
N PHE A 21 5.70 -5.21 4.37
CA PHE A 21 6.61 -4.28 5.04
C PHE A 21 5.97 -3.80 6.32
N SER A 22 6.77 -3.33 7.24
CA SER A 22 6.24 -2.68 8.43
C SER A 22 6.97 -1.36 8.64
N MET A 23 6.27 -0.40 9.21
CA MET A 23 6.83 0.90 9.53
C MET A 23 6.37 1.26 10.93
N ILE A 24 7.32 1.64 11.76
CA ILE A 24 7.01 2.10 13.12
C ILE A 24 7.06 3.61 13.14
N LYS A 25 5.97 4.20 13.55
CA LYS A 25 5.86 5.65 13.65
C LYS A 25 5.79 6.04 15.13
N GLN A 26 6.60 7.00 15.53
CA GLN A 26 6.54 7.51 16.90
C GLN A 26 5.40 8.49 17.02
N SER A 27 4.61 8.34 18.06
CA SER A 27 3.50 9.24 18.34
C SER A 27 3.54 9.66 19.80
N LYS A 28 2.64 10.54 20.18
CA LYS A 28 2.55 10.99 21.57
C LYS A 28 2.15 9.85 22.50
N ALA A 29 1.40 8.89 21.98
CA ALA A 29 0.93 7.76 22.77
C ALA A 29 1.91 6.58 22.74
N GLY A 30 3.02 6.69 22.01
CA GLY A 30 3.99 5.62 21.89
C GLY A 30 4.20 5.24 20.43
N GLU A 31 4.65 4.01 20.21
CA GLU A 31 4.91 3.53 18.86
C GLU A 31 3.65 2.99 18.22
N ILE A 32 3.47 3.32 16.95
CA ILE A 32 2.37 2.77 16.14
C ILE A 32 3.00 2.02 14.99
N VAL A 33 2.63 0.75 14.83
CA VAL A 33 3.16 -0.08 13.77
C VAL A 33 2.15 -0.13 12.63
N PHE A 34 2.59 0.26 11.44
CA PHE A 34 1.81 0.13 10.22
C PHE A 34 2.34 -1.03 9.41
N ASN A 35 1.49 -1.99 9.12
CA ASN A 35 1.84 -3.09 8.23
C ASN A 35 1.37 -2.74 6.84
N ILE A 36 2.29 -2.74 5.88
CA ILE A 36 2.02 -2.31 4.52
C ILE A 36 2.17 -3.51 3.60
N THR A 37 1.16 -3.76 2.78
CA THR A 37 1.22 -4.80 1.77
C THR A 37 1.29 -4.14 0.41
N VAL A 38 2.32 -4.48 -0.37
CA VAL A 38 2.42 -4.05 -1.75
C VAL A 38 2.01 -5.21 -2.64
N LYS A 39 0.99 -4.99 -3.45
CA LYS A 39 0.53 -5.97 -4.42
C LYS A 39 1.21 -5.72 -5.75
N GLU A 40 1.91 -6.72 -6.24
CA GLU A 40 2.50 -6.66 -7.57
C GLU A 40 1.62 -7.49 -8.50
N PHE A 41 0.81 -6.82 -9.31
CA PHE A 41 -0.15 -7.51 -10.18
C PHE A 41 0.54 -8.11 -11.39
N ALA A 42 0.10 -9.31 -11.79
CA ALA A 42 0.58 -9.93 -13.02
C ALA A 42 0.26 -9.04 -14.21
N THR A 43 -0.96 -8.49 -14.23
CA THR A 43 -1.37 -7.48 -15.20
C THR A 43 -2.08 -6.37 -14.44
N PRO A 44 -1.96 -5.11 -14.89
CA PRO A 44 -2.64 -4.02 -14.20
C PRO A 44 -4.14 -4.27 -14.13
N PRO A 45 -4.79 -3.87 -13.01
CA PRO A 45 -6.24 -3.97 -12.93
C PRO A 45 -6.94 -3.16 -14.01
N PRO A 46 -8.17 -3.50 -14.37
CA PRO A 46 -8.92 -2.73 -15.39
C PRO A 46 -8.94 -1.25 -15.04
N GLY A 47 -8.64 -0.40 -16.03
CA GLY A 47 -8.61 1.04 -15.83
C GLY A 47 -7.36 1.56 -15.16
N GLN A 48 -6.40 0.69 -14.84
CA GLN A 48 -5.17 1.10 -14.16
C GLN A 48 -3.97 0.72 -15.02
N ARG A 49 -3.00 1.62 -15.12
CA ARG A 49 -1.76 1.33 -15.86
C ARG A 49 -0.65 0.82 -14.96
N LEU A 50 -0.74 1.09 -13.67
CA LEU A 50 0.33 0.77 -12.74
C LEU A 50 0.10 -0.61 -12.16
N ARG A 51 1.18 -1.35 -11.97
CA ARG A 51 1.12 -2.73 -11.53
C ARG A 51 1.33 -2.92 -10.02
N PHE A 52 1.77 -1.87 -9.34
CA PHE A 52 2.09 -1.98 -7.91
C PHE A 52 1.15 -1.10 -7.10
N PHE A 53 0.54 -1.69 -6.09
CA PHE A 53 -0.38 -0.98 -5.19
C PHE A 53 -0.01 -1.29 -3.75
N ALA A 54 0.31 -0.25 -3.00
CA ALA A 54 0.65 -0.37 -1.57
C ALA A 54 -0.54 0.09 -0.73
N GLU A 55 -0.79 -0.62 0.35
CA GLU A 55 -1.89 -0.28 1.25
C GLU A 55 -1.50 -0.64 2.69
N ALA A 56 -1.74 0.28 3.61
CA ALA A 56 -1.47 0.03 5.02
C ALA A 56 -2.69 -0.58 5.70
N ASP A 57 -2.49 -1.08 6.91
CA ASP A 57 -3.54 -1.76 7.67
C ASP A 57 -4.26 -0.86 8.66
N LYS A 58 -3.79 0.39 8.84
CA LYS A 58 -4.37 1.30 9.82
C LYS A 58 -4.73 2.62 9.17
N PRO A 59 -5.81 3.25 9.62
CA PRO A 59 -6.23 4.52 9.03
C PRO A 59 -5.42 5.70 9.56
N LEU A 60 -5.35 6.72 8.72
CA LEU A 60 -4.82 8.03 9.08
C LEU A 60 -5.98 9.02 9.10
N ASN A 61 -5.77 10.13 9.78
CA ASN A 61 -6.79 11.17 9.86
C ASN A 61 -6.33 12.43 9.14
N GLN A 62 -7.10 12.82 8.13
CA GLN A 62 -6.88 14.08 7.44
C GLN A 62 -8.00 15.02 7.83
N LYS A 63 -7.70 15.94 8.76
CA LYS A 63 -8.70 16.84 9.32
C LYS A 63 -9.81 16.05 9.99
N THR A 64 -10.99 16.00 9.37
CA THR A 64 -12.15 15.32 9.95
C THR A 64 -12.48 14.00 9.26
N ALA A 65 -11.66 13.58 8.30
CA ALA A 65 -11.94 12.37 7.53
C ALA A 65 -10.80 11.37 7.70
N SER A 66 -11.14 10.14 8.02
CA SER A 66 -10.13 9.08 8.07
C SER A 66 -9.97 8.45 6.70
N PHE A 67 -8.79 7.90 6.44
CA PHE A 67 -8.52 7.20 5.20
C PHE A 67 -7.39 6.19 5.42
N ILE A 68 -7.36 5.16 4.57
CA ILE A 68 -6.29 4.17 4.61
C ILE A 68 -5.18 4.64 3.67
N PRO A 69 -3.95 4.84 4.16
CA PRO A 69 -2.87 5.27 3.28
C PRO A 69 -2.57 4.21 2.22
N CYS A 70 -2.38 4.66 1.00
CA CYS A 70 -2.10 3.76 -0.11
C CYS A 70 -1.27 4.49 -1.15
N GLY A 71 -0.78 3.73 -2.13
CA GLY A 71 0.01 4.31 -3.21
C GLY A 71 0.05 3.39 -4.40
N TRP A 72 0.16 3.96 -5.58
CA TRP A 72 0.33 3.24 -6.84
C TRP A 72 1.68 3.59 -7.42
N GLY A 73 2.29 2.65 -8.14
CA GLY A 73 3.57 2.92 -8.76
C GLY A 73 3.92 1.92 -9.84
N ASN A 74 5.00 2.24 -10.56
CA ASN A 74 5.56 1.35 -11.58
C ASN A 74 6.46 0.28 -10.98
N ASN A 75 6.80 0.42 -9.71
CA ASN A 75 7.65 -0.54 -9.01
C ASN A 75 7.33 -0.45 -7.52
N ILE A 76 7.95 -1.36 -6.75
CA ILE A 76 7.69 -1.42 -5.30
C ILE A 76 8.08 -0.10 -4.65
N PHE A 77 9.21 0.46 -5.05
CA PHE A 77 9.73 1.67 -4.43
C PHE A 77 8.73 2.84 -4.55
N SER A 78 8.15 3.01 -5.74
CA SER A 78 7.21 4.10 -5.95
C SER A 78 5.91 3.91 -5.17
N ALA A 79 5.35 2.70 -5.22
CA ALA A 79 4.09 2.42 -4.53
C ALA A 79 4.26 2.51 -3.02
N LEU A 80 5.30 1.87 -2.50
CA LEU A 80 5.58 1.88 -1.07
C LEU A 80 5.90 3.29 -0.60
N GLY A 81 6.70 4.03 -1.39
CA GLY A 81 7.07 5.39 -1.04
C GLY A 81 5.89 6.32 -0.91
N ASP A 82 4.91 6.21 -1.82
CA ASP A 82 3.71 7.04 -1.73
C ASP A 82 2.91 6.72 -0.47
N CYS A 83 2.77 5.45 -0.13
CA CYS A 83 2.06 5.04 1.06
C CYS A 83 2.76 5.54 2.32
N VAL A 84 4.09 5.37 2.39
CA VAL A 84 4.87 5.80 3.55
C VAL A 84 4.83 7.32 3.70
N ARG A 85 4.85 8.05 2.59
CA ARG A 85 4.77 9.51 2.63
C ARG A 85 3.48 9.97 3.31
N LEU A 86 2.36 9.30 3.02
CA LEU A 86 1.11 9.64 3.67
C LEU A 86 1.15 9.31 5.15
N ILE A 87 1.75 8.20 5.53
CA ILE A 87 1.88 7.83 6.94
C ILE A 87 2.67 8.89 7.69
N ARG A 88 3.72 9.43 7.07
CA ARG A 88 4.52 10.48 7.70
C ARG A 88 3.79 11.80 7.80
N GLN A 89 2.92 12.08 6.83
CA GLN A 89 2.30 13.39 6.71
C GLN A 89 1.09 13.56 7.64
N PHE A 90 0.34 12.50 7.86
CA PHE A 90 -0.92 12.58 8.61
C PHE A 90 -0.85 11.77 9.89
N PRO A 91 -1.55 12.22 10.96
CA PRO A 91 -1.55 11.48 12.22
C PRO A 91 -2.42 10.23 12.13
N TYR A 92 -2.12 9.26 13.00
CA TYR A 92 -2.97 8.09 13.15
C TYR A 92 -4.36 8.54 13.62
N GLU A 93 -5.39 7.88 13.15
CA GLU A 93 -6.77 8.31 13.39
C GLU A 93 -7.10 8.46 14.87
N ASP A 94 -6.63 7.52 15.72
CA ASP A 94 -6.92 7.55 17.14
C ASP A 94 -5.98 8.44 17.93
N GLU A 95 -5.02 9.07 17.28
CA GLU A 95 -4.06 9.94 17.91
C GLU A 95 -4.65 11.33 18.07
N LYS A 96 -4.55 11.88 19.27
CA LYS A 96 -5.12 13.21 19.55
C LYS A 96 -4.08 14.15 20.13
#